data_a2ddd71bcec7e313a6d3a252f90c7538
#
_entry.id   a2ddd71bcec7e313a6d3a252f90c7538
#
_cell.length_a   1.000
_cell.length_b   1.000
_cell.length_c   1.000
_cell.angle_alpha   90.00
_cell.angle_beta   90.00
_cell.angle_gamma   90.00
#
_symmetry.space_group_name_H-M   'P 1'
#
loop_
_entity.id
_entity.type
_entity.pdbx_description
1 polymer ?
#
loop_
_entity_poly.entity_id
_entity_poly.type
_entity_poly.pdbx_seq_one_letter_code
_entity_poly.pdbx_strand_id
1 'polypeptide(L)'
;ALPMFVEDGEFNHQKLYDVTVRVTKNLNKVIDMNYYPVKEAENSNFRHRPVGLGVQGLADAFILLRLPFTSDKAKELNQEIFETIYYAALNASVEEAKKDGVYESYKGSPISKGEFQHNMWGVEDKDLSGRWDWKKLRKDVLKHGVRNSLLVAPMPTASTSQILGNNECFE
;
A
#
# COMPACT_ATOMS: atom_id res chain seq x y z
N ALA A 1 9.82 -3.43 6.63
CA ALA A 1 11.18 -3.82 6.21
C ALA A 1 11.09 -4.92 5.16
N LEU A 2 11.48 -4.63 3.91
CA LEU A 2 11.36 -5.57 2.79
C LEU A 2 12.24 -6.83 2.89
N PRO A 3 13.43 -6.80 3.52
CA PRO A 3 14.24 -8.02 3.67
C PRO A 3 13.53 -9.18 4.38
N MET A 4 12.53 -8.87 5.20
CA MET A 4 11.75 -9.89 5.93
C MET A 4 10.85 -10.76 5.04
N PHE A 5 10.72 -10.41 3.78
CA PHE A 5 9.95 -11.14 2.77
C PHE A 5 10.83 -11.91 1.79
N VAL A 6 12.15 -11.90 2.00
CA VAL A 6 13.09 -12.74 1.24
C VAL A 6 13.25 -14.07 1.98
N GLU A 7 12.83 -15.16 1.36
CA GLU A 7 12.85 -16.51 1.91
C GLU A 7 13.40 -17.47 0.84
N ASP A 8 14.34 -18.32 1.20
CA ASP A 8 14.93 -19.33 0.32
C ASP A 8 15.43 -18.79 -1.05
N GLY A 9 15.90 -17.54 -1.07
CA GLY A 9 16.40 -16.88 -2.29
C GLY A 9 15.33 -16.30 -3.20
N GLU A 10 14.08 -16.26 -2.77
CA GLU A 10 12.94 -15.68 -3.49
C GLU A 10 12.20 -14.63 -2.66
N PHE A 11 11.47 -13.75 -3.32
CA PHE A 11 10.65 -12.75 -2.65
C PHE A 11 9.21 -13.27 -2.43
N ASN A 12 8.77 -13.34 -1.19
CA ASN A 12 7.45 -13.85 -0.81
C ASN A 12 6.37 -12.77 -0.89
N HIS A 13 5.78 -12.59 -2.08
CA HIS A 13 4.69 -11.63 -2.32
C HIS A 13 3.42 -11.91 -1.52
N GLN A 14 3.10 -13.19 -1.26
CA GLN A 14 1.91 -13.53 -0.47
C GLN A 14 2.07 -13.08 0.98
N LYS A 15 3.23 -13.30 1.57
CA LYS A 15 3.53 -12.82 2.93
C LYS A 15 3.48 -11.29 3.00
N LEU A 16 4.00 -10.59 1.98
CA LEU A 16 3.90 -9.14 1.90
C LEU A 16 2.43 -8.69 1.82
N TYR A 17 1.62 -9.35 1.01
CA TYR A 17 0.18 -9.10 0.92
C TYR A 17 -0.50 -9.23 2.29
N ASP A 18 -0.30 -10.34 2.98
CA ASP A 18 -0.95 -10.64 4.27
C ASP A 18 -0.57 -9.61 5.35
N VAL A 19 0.72 -9.24 5.41
CA VAL A 19 1.20 -8.20 6.33
C VAL A 19 0.61 -6.84 5.97
N THR A 20 0.56 -6.48 4.69
CA THR A 20 0.00 -5.20 4.23
C THR A 20 -1.49 -5.08 4.58
N VAL A 21 -2.28 -6.13 4.37
CA VAL A 21 -3.69 -6.18 4.79
C VAL A 21 -3.83 -5.90 6.29
N ARG A 22 -3.01 -6.56 7.10
CA ARG A 22 -3.03 -6.40 8.57
C ARG A 22 -2.66 -4.99 9.01
N VAL A 23 -1.59 -4.44 8.42
CA VAL A 23 -1.12 -3.08 8.73
C VAL A 23 -2.15 -2.03 8.32
N THR A 24 -2.78 -2.16 7.16
CA THR A 24 -3.84 -1.25 6.71
C THR A 24 -5.00 -1.22 7.70
N LYS A 25 -5.46 -2.38 8.18
CA LYS A 25 -6.50 -2.47 9.21
C LYS A 25 -6.06 -1.81 10.53
N ASN A 26 -4.80 -2.01 10.93
CA ASN A 26 -4.28 -1.38 12.14
C ASN A 26 -4.22 0.14 12.03
N LEU A 27 -3.80 0.68 10.87
CA LEU A 27 -3.77 2.12 10.63
C LEU A 27 -5.17 2.74 10.65
N ASN A 28 -6.20 2.05 10.17
CA ASN A 28 -7.58 2.50 10.32
C ASN A 28 -7.98 2.64 11.80
N LYS A 29 -7.60 1.69 12.65
CA LYS A 29 -7.83 1.78 14.10
C LYS A 29 -7.07 2.95 14.73
N VAL A 30 -5.85 3.23 14.25
CA VAL A 30 -5.08 4.40 14.73
C VAL A 30 -5.84 5.69 14.46
N ILE A 31 -6.46 5.87 13.29
CA ILE A 31 -7.28 7.05 13.01
C ILE A 31 -8.38 7.20 14.06
N ASP A 32 -9.06 6.12 14.41
CA ASP A 32 -10.20 6.13 15.34
C ASP A 32 -9.80 6.32 16.82
N MET A 33 -8.58 5.92 17.20
CA MET A 33 -8.10 5.90 18.58
C MET A 33 -7.10 7.02 18.90
N ASN A 34 -6.64 7.76 17.89
CA ASN A 34 -5.60 8.75 18.04
C ASN A 34 -6.13 10.00 18.81
N TYR A 35 -5.22 10.65 19.53
CA TYR A 35 -5.48 11.98 20.07
C TYR A 35 -5.17 13.05 19.03
N TYR A 36 -6.13 13.92 18.78
CA TYR A 36 -5.99 15.04 17.85
C TYR A 36 -5.82 16.35 18.63
N PRO A 37 -4.71 17.08 18.47
CA PRO A 37 -4.43 18.28 19.26
C PRO A 37 -5.33 19.46 18.92
N VAL A 38 -5.90 19.46 17.70
CA VAL A 38 -6.80 20.51 17.21
C VAL A 38 -7.98 19.91 16.46
N LYS A 39 -9.12 20.59 16.50
CA LYS A 39 -10.36 20.09 15.87
C LYS A 39 -10.27 19.94 14.36
N GLU A 40 -9.52 20.79 13.70
CA GLU A 40 -9.29 20.76 12.26
C GLU A 40 -8.56 19.48 11.85
N ALA A 41 -7.57 19.03 12.61
CA ALA A 41 -6.87 17.78 12.36
C ALA A 41 -7.79 16.57 12.53
N GLU A 42 -8.60 16.56 13.59
CA GLU A 42 -9.61 15.53 13.81
C GLU A 42 -10.60 15.46 12.64
N ASN A 43 -11.20 16.60 12.28
CA ASN A 43 -12.16 16.68 11.18
C ASN A 43 -11.58 16.18 9.85
N SER A 44 -10.34 16.59 9.54
CA SER A 44 -9.67 16.15 8.31
C SER A 44 -9.43 14.65 8.30
N ASN A 45 -8.93 14.09 9.41
CA ASN A 45 -8.63 12.65 9.50
C ASN A 45 -9.90 11.79 9.43
N PHE A 46 -10.97 12.15 10.11
CA PHE A 46 -12.23 11.40 10.04
C PHE A 46 -12.91 11.54 8.67
N ARG A 47 -12.87 12.73 8.07
CA ARG A 47 -13.49 13.01 6.78
C ARG A 47 -12.82 12.26 5.63
N HIS A 48 -11.50 12.21 5.62
CA HIS A 48 -10.74 11.67 4.50
C HIS A 48 -10.11 10.30 4.78
N ARG A 49 -9.91 9.94 6.04
CA ARG A 49 -9.28 8.70 6.51
C ARG A 49 -8.01 8.33 5.73
N PRO A 50 -7.05 9.26 5.56
CA PRO A 50 -5.81 8.97 4.85
C PRO A 50 -4.89 8.10 5.70
N VAL A 51 -4.26 7.12 5.08
CA VAL A 51 -3.13 6.39 5.66
C VAL A 51 -1.97 6.42 4.68
N GLY A 52 -0.75 6.21 5.16
CA GLY A 52 0.46 6.19 4.36
C GLY A 52 1.29 4.95 4.66
N LEU A 53 1.21 3.95 3.79
CA LEU A 53 2.07 2.78 3.84
C LEU A 53 3.33 3.07 3.04
N GLY A 54 4.48 2.79 3.63
CA GLY A 54 5.78 2.89 2.97
C GLY A 54 6.63 1.66 3.27
N VAL A 55 7.82 1.66 2.72
CA VAL A 55 8.79 0.56 2.84
C VAL A 55 10.14 1.08 3.31
N GLN A 56 10.99 0.18 3.79
CA GLN A 56 12.41 0.39 4.01
C GLN A 56 13.16 -0.88 3.66
N GLY A 57 14.44 -0.74 3.29
CA GLY A 57 15.29 -1.87 2.99
C GLY A 57 15.04 -2.52 1.64
N LEU A 58 14.65 -1.76 0.61
CA LEU A 58 14.57 -2.29 -0.75
C LEU A 58 15.96 -2.72 -1.25
N ALA A 59 16.98 -1.88 -1.02
CA ALA A 59 18.36 -2.22 -1.36
C ALA A 59 18.83 -3.49 -0.66
N ASP A 60 18.50 -3.66 0.63
CA ASP A 60 18.83 -4.87 1.40
C ASP A 60 18.14 -6.12 0.82
N ALA A 61 16.88 -6.01 0.41
CA ALA A 61 16.17 -7.11 -0.24
C ALA A 61 16.86 -7.50 -1.56
N PHE A 62 17.28 -6.53 -2.37
CA PHE A 62 18.03 -6.79 -3.60
C PHE A 62 19.41 -7.44 -3.32
N ILE A 63 20.11 -7.01 -2.27
CA ILE A 63 21.38 -7.62 -1.85
C ILE A 63 21.17 -9.10 -1.47
N LEU A 64 20.15 -9.40 -0.67
CA LEU A 64 19.81 -10.76 -0.28
C LEU A 64 19.46 -11.65 -1.49
N LEU A 65 18.78 -11.08 -2.48
CA LEU A 65 18.43 -11.74 -3.73
C LEU A 65 19.57 -11.74 -4.77
N ARG A 66 20.71 -11.11 -4.44
CA ARG A 66 21.85 -10.93 -5.35
C ARG A 66 21.49 -10.24 -6.66
N LEU A 67 20.58 -9.26 -6.58
CA LEU A 67 20.16 -8.43 -7.72
C LEU A 67 20.92 -7.10 -7.70
N PRO A 68 21.68 -6.75 -8.75
CA PRO A 68 22.18 -5.39 -8.89
C PRO A 68 21.04 -4.38 -8.94
N PHE A 69 21.15 -3.27 -8.21
CA PHE A 69 20.09 -2.28 -8.05
C PHE A 69 19.54 -1.75 -9.39
N THR A 70 20.42 -1.60 -10.39
CA THR A 70 20.08 -1.09 -11.73
C THR A 70 19.69 -2.17 -12.73
N SER A 71 19.58 -3.43 -12.30
CA SER A 71 19.21 -4.54 -13.21
C SER A 71 17.73 -4.53 -13.55
N ASP A 72 17.38 -5.08 -14.72
CA ASP A 72 15.98 -5.23 -15.14
C ASP A 72 15.19 -6.09 -14.17
N LYS A 73 15.79 -7.13 -13.60
CA LYS A 73 15.16 -7.97 -12.58
C LYS A 73 14.85 -7.20 -11.29
N ALA A 74 15.74 -6.30 -10.86
CA ALA A 74 15.47 -5.44 -9.70
C ALA A 74 14.31 -4.48 -10.00
N LYS A 75 14.26 -3.90 -11.20
CA LYS A 75 13.17 -3.04 -11.64
C LYS A 75 11.82 -3.79 -11.69
N GLU A 76 11.81 -5.00 -12.24
CA GLU A 76 10.62 -5.85 -12.28
C GLU A 76 10.13 -6.18 -10.86
N LEU A 77 11.02 -6.65 -9.98
CA LEU A 77 10.70 -6.95 -8.59
C LEU A 77 10.18 -5.72 -7.85
N ASN A 78 10.77 -4.54 -8.07
CA ASN A 78 10.28 -3.29 -7.49
C ASN A 78 8.83 -2.99 -7.89
N GLN A 79 8.50 -3.15 -9.18
CA GLN A 79 7.12 -2.98 -9.66
C GLN A 79 6.17 -3.98 -8.98
N GLU A 80 6.54 -5.25 -8.91
CA GLU A 80 5.73 -6.29 -8.26
C GLU A 80 5.53 -6.05 -6.75
N ILE A 81 6.55 -5.56 -6.05
CA ILE A 81 6.45 -5.21 -4.63
C ILE A 81 5.42 -4.11 -4.41
N PHE A 82 5.51 -2.99 -5.14
CA PHE A 82 4.58 -1.88 -4.97
C PHE A 82 3.19 -2.20 -5.50
N GLU A 83 3.07 -2.99 -6.56
CA GLU A 83 1.78 -3.55 -7.00
C GLU A 83 1.13 -4.36 -5.89
N THR A 84 1.88 -5.26 -5.26
CA THR A 84 1.39 -6.11 -4.15
C THR A 84 0.90 -5.27 -2.97
N ILE A 85 1.68 -4.26 -2.56
CA ILE A 85 1.31 -3.36 -1.45
C ILE A 85 0.03 -2.59 -1.79
N TYR A 86 -0.05 -2.01 -2.97
CA TYR A 86 -1.21 -1.21 -3.37
C TYR A 86 -2.47 -2.08 -3.50
N TYR A 87 -2.37 -3.24 -4.13
CA TYR A 87 -3.46 -4.19 -4.25
C TYR A 87 -3.97 -4.66 -2.87
N ALA A 88 -3.07 -5.06 -1.98
CA ALA A 88 -3.41 -5.54 -0.64
C ALA A 88 -4.04 -4.44 0.22
N ALA A 89 -3.51 -3.21 0.16
CA ALA A 89 -4.04 -2.07 0.90
C ALA A 89 -5.45 -1.68 0.41
N LEU A 90 -5.66 -1.66 -0.92
CA LEU A 90 -6.99 -1.42 -1.51
C LEU A 90 -7.98 -2.51 -1.09
N ASN A 91 -7.60 -3.79 -1.19
CA ASN A 91 -8.46 -4.88 -0.78
C ASN A 91 -8.86 -4.78 0.70
N ALA A 92 -7.90 -4.49 1.58
CA ALA A 92 -8.18 -4.25 2.99
C ALA A 92 -9.14 -3.07 3.20
N SER A 93 -8.94 -1.97 2.46
CA SER A 93 -9.79 -0.78 2.54
C SER A 93 -11.23 -1.05 2.05
N VAL A 94 -11.41 -1.91 1.06
CA VAL A 94 -12.74 -2.40 0.63
C VAL A 94 -13.39 -3.21 1.75
N GLU A 95 -12.67 -4.13 2.37
CA GLU A 95 -13.21 -4.96 3.46
C GLU A 95 -13.61 -4.11 4.68
N GLU A 96 -12.84 -3.08 5.02
CA GLU A 96 -13.22 -2.13 6.07
C GLU A 96 -14.43 -1.26 5.64
N ALA A 97 -14.53 -0.86 4.36
CA ALA A 97 -15.69 -0.13 3.85
C ALA A 97 -16.98 -0.95 3.88
N LYS A 98 -16.93 -2.26 3.69
CA LYS A 98 -18.09 -3.16 3.83
C LYS A 98 -18.66 -3.15 5.25
N LYS A 99 -17.82 -2.91 6.26
CA LYS A 99 -18.23 -2.90 7.67
C LYS A 99 -18.68 -1.52 8.12
N ASP A 100 -17.85 -0.51 7.86
CA ASP A 100 -17.93 0.81 8.47
C ASP A 100 -18.28 1.92 7.48
N GLY A 101 -18.54 1.57 6.21
CA GLY A 101 -18.82 2.50 5.13
C GLY A 101 -17.59 3.16 4.53
N VAL A 102 -17.78 3.92 3.47
CA VAL A 102 -16.72 4.67 2.78
C VAL A 102 -16.29 5.90 3.59
N TYR A 103 -15.14 6.48 3.25
CA TYR A 103 -14.76 7.77 3.81
C TYR A 103 -15.69 8.89 3.29
N GLU A 104 -15.91 9.94 4.09
CA GLU A 104 -16.96 10.96 3.83
C GLU A 104 -16.82 11.65 2.46
N SER A 105 -15.59 11.99 2.05
CA SER A 105 -15.33 12.63 0.76
C SER A 105 -15.13 11.67 -0.43
N TYR A 106 -15.61 10.43 -0.33
CA TYR A 106 -15.47 9.39 -1.35
C TYR A 106 -16.13 9.75 -2.68
N LYS A 107 -17.33 10.31 -2.61
CA LYS A 107 -18.15 10.61 -3.80
C LYS A 107 -17.46 11.63 -4.70
N GLY A 108 -17.30 11.27 -5.98
CA GLY A 108 -16.64 12.12 -6.99
C GLY A 108 -15.12 11.94 -7.07
N SER A 109 -14.51 11.17 -6.16
CA SER A 109 -13.09 10.83 -6.24
C SER A 109 -12.80 9.90 -7.43
N PRO A 110 -11.56 9.83 -7.94
CA PRO A 110 -11.19 8.89 -9.01
C PRO A 110 -11.52 7.44 -8.65
N ILE A 111 -11.21 7.02 -7.43
CA ILE A 111 -11.50 5.67 -6.95
C ILE A 111 -13.00 5.34 -6.95
N SER A 112 -13.88 6.34 -6.75
CA SER A 112 -15.33 6.14 -6.84
C SER A 112 -15.83 5.85 -8.24
N LYS A 113 -15.00 6.12 -9.25
CA LYS A 113 -15.25 5.80 -10.66
C LYS A 113 -14.53 4.52 -11.10
N GLY A 114 -13.82 3.85 -10.18
CA GLY A 114 -13.01 2.69 -10.46
C GLY A 114 -11.66 3.01 -11.10
N GLU A 115 -11.21 4.26 -11.04
CA GLU A 115 -9.88 4.66 -11.50
C GLU A 115 -8.86 4.44 -10.37
N PHE A 116 -7.93 3.54 -10.58
CA PHE A 116 -6.81 3.28 -9.68
C PHE A 116 -5.62 4.21 -9.99
N GLN A 117 -4.70 4.34 -9.05
CA GLN A 117 -3.54 5.22 -9.19
C GLN A 117 -2.71 4.89 -10.45
N HIS A 118 -2.48 3.62 -10.74
CA HIS A 118 -1.74 3.22 -11.94
C HIS A 118 -2.46 3.60 -13.24
N ASN A 119 -3.81 3.58 -13.28
CA ASN A 119 -4.57 4.04 -14.44
C ASN A 119 -4.38 5.55 -14.67
N MET A 120 -4.32 6.35 -13.60
CA MET A 120 -4.04 7.78 -13.68
C MET A 120 -2.63 8.08 -14.23
N TRP A 121 -1.71 7.12 -14.16
CA TRP A 121 -0.37 7.18 -14.76
C TRP A 121 -0.31 6.58 -16.16
N GLY A 122 -1.45 6.20 -16.74
CA GLY A 122 -1.52 5.60 -18.07
C GLY A 122 -1.11 4.12 -18.12
N VAL A 123 -1.05 3.45 -16.98
CA VAL A 123 -0.77 2.01 -16.91
C VAL A 123 -2.10 1.26 -16.81
N GLU A 124 -2.30 0.30 -17.71
CA GLU A 124 -3.50 -0.54 -17.73
C GLU A 124 -3.32 -1.80 -16.85
N ASP A 125 -4.43 -2.36 -16.38
CA ASP A 125 -4.39 -3.59 -15.55
C ASP A 125 -3.68 -4.77 -16.25
N LYS A 126 -3.70 -4.81 -17.60
CA LYS A 126 -3.02 -5.83 -18.40
C LYS A 126 -1.48 -5.71 -18.43
N ASP A 127 -0.97 -4.52 -18.09
CA ASP A 127 0.46 -4.18 -18.09
C ASP A 127 1.10 -4.48 -16.72
N LEU A 128 0.30 -4.91 -15.75
CA LEU A 128 0.74 -5.32 -14.42
C LEU A 128 1.22 -6.77 -14.41
N SER A 129 1.72 -7.25 -13.28
CA SER A 129 2.36 -8.56 -13.15
C SER A 129 1.45 -9.77 -13.46
N GLY A 130 0.13 -9.58 -13.47
CA GLY A 130 -0.85 -10.65 -13.58
C GLY A 130 -0.99 -11.52 -12.32
N ARG A 131 -0.26 -11.20 -11.25
CA ARG A 131 -0.30 -11.92 -9.97
C ARG A 131 -1.62 -11.72 -9.23
N TRP A 132 -2.23 -10.53 -9.34
CA TRP A 132 -3.41 -10.11 -8.59
C TRP A 132 -4.62 -9.88 -9.50
N ASP A 133 -5.81 -10.23 -9.02
CA ASP A 133 -7.06 -10.06 -9.78
C ASP A 133 -7.60 -8.63 -9.66
N TRP A 134 -6.99 -7.70 -10.39
CA TRP A 134 -7.40 -6.29 -10.45
C TRP A 134 -8.83 -6.12 -10.95
N LYS A 135 -9.30 -6.99 -11.85
CA LYS A 135 -10.67 -6.94 -12.38
C LYS A 135 -11.70 -7.22 -11.29
N LYS A 136 -11.43 -8.21 -10.43
CA LYS A 136 -12.29 -8.51 -9.28
C LYS A 136 -12.26 -7.36 -8.28
N LEU A 137 -11.06 -6.87 -7.93
CA LEU A 137 -10.91 -5.77 -6.98
C LEU A 137 -11.65 -4.51 -7.47
N ARG A 138 -11.59 -4.17 -8.76
CA ARG A 138 -12.32 -3.03 -9.34
C ARG A 138 -13.83 -3.18 -9.19
N LYS A 139 -14.38 -4.38 -9.42
CA LYS A 139 -15.81 -4.66 -9.19
C LYS A 139 -16.18 -4.46 -7.72
N ASP A 140 -15.32 -4.94 -6.80
CA ASP A 140 -15.55 -4.80 -5.37
C ASP A 140 -15.49 -3.32 -4.92
N VAL A 141 -14.55 -2.55 -5.44
CA VAL A 141 -14.43 -1.10 -5.21
C VAL A 141 -15.69 -0.36 -5.72
N LEU A 142 -16.13 -0.64 -6.94
CA LEU A 142 -17.33 0.00 -7.51
C LEU A 142 -18.60 -0.35 -6.73
N LYS A 143 -18.66 -1.54 -6.14
CA LYS A 143 -19.81 -2.02 -5.39
C LYS A 143 -19.83 -1.54 -3.94
N HIS A 144 -18.70 -1.53 -3.28
CA HIS A 144 -18.61 -1.31 -1.83
C HIS A 144 -17.86 -0.04 -1.44
N GLY A 145 -17.11 0.55 -2.38
CA GLY A 145 -16.20 1.66 -2.13
C GLY A 145 -14.97 1.26 -1.32
N VAL A 146 -14.26 2.26 -0.82
CA VAL A 146 -13.07 2.11 0.03
C VAL A 146 -13.18 2.95 1.29
N ARG A 147 -12.55 2.51 2.38
CA ARG A 147 -12.56 3.18 3.68
C ARG A 147 -11.59 4.35 3.76
N ASN A 148 -10.55 4.38 2.90
CA ASN A 148 -9.44 5.32 2.97
C ASN A 148 -9.30 6.11 1.67
N SER A 149 -9.02 7.40 1.77
CA SER A 149 -8.76 8.26 0.60
C SER A 149 -7.37 8.07 0.02
N LEU A 150 -6.37 7.79 0.86
CA LEU A 150 -4.98 7.51 0.51
C LEU A 150 -4.51 6.27 1.24
N LEU A 151 -3.61 5.50 0.64
CA LEU A 151 -3.14 4.22 1.18
C LEU A 151 -1.63 4.09 1.19
N VAL A 152 -0.95 4.42 0.10
CA VAL A 152 0.49 4.23 -0.06
C VAL A 152 1.18 5.58 -0.16
N ALA A 153 2.16 5.79 0.70
CA ALA A 153 3.00 6.98 0.70
C ALA A 153 4.41 6.59 1.18
N PRO A 154 5.35 6.29 0.27
CA PRO A 154 6.72 6.00 0.66
C PRO A 154 7.33 7.18 1.42
N MET A 155 7.88 6.90 2.60
CA MET A 155 8.50 7.87 3.50
C MET A 155 10.01 7.67 3.52
N PRO A 156 10.81 8.69 3.89
CA PRO A 156 12.28 8.56 3.97
C PRO A 156 12.79 7.50 4.95
N THR A 157 12.05 7.17 5.99
CA THR A 157 12.38 6.17 7.03
C THR A 157 13.71 6.39 7.77
N ALA A 158 14.20 7.63 7.85
CA ALA A 158 15.52 8.00 8.36
C ALA A 158 15.87 7.43 9.75
N SER A 159 14.90 7.39 10.67
CA SER A 159 15.10 6.85 12.02
C SER A 159 14.74 5.37 12.12
N THR A 160 13.65 4.96 11.51
CA THR A 160 13.16 3.58 11.60
C THR A 160 14.05 2.59 10.88
N SER A 161 14.69 2.99 9.78
CA SER A 161 15.67 2.16 9.08
C SER A 161 16.88 1.88 9.95
N GLN A 162 17.40 2.88 10.67
CA GLN A 162 18.53 2.71 11.60
C GLN A 162 18.17 1.80 12.79
N ILE A 163 16.96 1.93 13.33
CA ILE A 163 16.48 1.07 14.44
C ILE A 163 16.43 -0.40 14.00
N LEU A 164 16.00 -0.66 12.78
CA LEU A 164 15.86 -2.02 12.25
C LEU A 164 17.11 -2.52 11.50
N GLY A 165 18.12 -1.67 11.30
CA GLY A 165 19.35 -2.04 10.61
C GLY A 165 19.18 -2.29 9.12
N ASN A 166 18.33 -1.48 8.45
CA ASN A 166 18.12 -1.52 7.01
C ASN A 166 18.61 -0.24 6.33
N ASN A 167 18.77 -0.27 5.02
CA ASN A 167 18.84 0.94 4.22
C ASN A 167 17.49 1.68 4.22
N GLU A 168 17.56 2.97 3.95
CA GLU A 168 16.37 3.84 4.01
C GLU A 168 15.43 3.57 2.83
N CYS A 169 14.13 3.71 3.06
CA CYS A 169 13.06 3.76 2.07
C CYS A 169 13.20 2.69 0.96
N PHE A 170 13.07 3.16 -0.29
CA PHE A 170 13.24 2.38 -1.52
C PHE A 170 14.49 2.83 -2.33
N GLU A 171 15.35 3.63 -1.75
CA GLU A 171 16.60 4.16 -2.34
C GLU A 171 17.76 3.20 -2.18
#